data_760c59d38b032f8db610667b97416e0c
#
_entry.id   760c59d38b032f8db610667b97416e0c
#
_cell.length_a   1.000
_cell.length_b   1.000
_cell.length_c   1.000
_cell.angle_alpha   90.00
_cell.angle_beta   90.00
_cell.angle_gamma   90.00
#
_symmetry.space_group_name_H-M   'P 1'
#
loop_
_entity.id
_entity.type
_entity.pdbx_description
1 polymer ?
#
loop_
_entity_poly.entity_id
_entity_poly.type
_entity_poly.pdbx_seq_one_letter_code
_entity_poly.pdbx_strand_id
1 'polypeptide(L)'
;MRHTITTILLALWMTGICVLPAQALEYDTQLRDSIVSHISGATISENIIHIKSFGAIGNGKKDCSLAFAKAIKQAVRKGGARIVVPAGEYYLCGPIHLQSNICLDLQEGAVLRFSSEPTHYPTVNTSWEGTYLYNYSPFIYAYEATNIAIIGKGCIDGNAASTFGTWKEKQRADLLESRRMNHEEIAVENRVFGAGHLLRPQLIQFYRCKQITIEGVKIINAPFWCIHLLQSENIICRSLRYDAKLVNNDGIDPESSRNILIEDVHFNNGDDNIAIKSGRDNDGRNTAIPSENIIIRRCHFKGLHAVVIGSEMSGGVRNVFVEDCDYAGYCKRGLYIKTNPDRGGFIRNIFVKNCQFGEVEDLFYATSMYAGEGLDNHHFTKVENIYVDSIQCQHVRKAALVLQGTAQEPIRNVIFKNIEVETALNAISFDYTEMVVLQDVHIGGKAGVPTQISAKDNIFGR
;
A
#
# COMPACT_ATOMS: atom_id res chain seq x y z
N MET A 1 52.74 -73.22 12.97
CA MET A 1 52.21 -71.93 13.38
C MET A 1 51.68 -71.26 12.14
N ARG A 2 50.37 -71.27 11.97
CA ARG A 2 49.69 -70.63 10.84
C ARG A 2 49.08 -69.31 11.36
N HIS A 3 49.52 -68.18 10.81
CA HIS A 3 48.92 -66.89 11.07
C HIS A 3 47.76 -66.65 10.08
N THR A 4 46.56 -66.46 10.63
CA THR A 4 45.38 -66.13 9.89
C THR A 4 45.24 -64.58 9.89
N ILE A 5 45.33 -63.96 8.71
CA ILE A 5 45.10 -62.51 8.52
C ILE A 5 43.61 -62.31 8.25
N THR A 6 42.95 -61.63 9.18
CA THR A 6 41.54 -61.26 9.02
C THR A 6 41.47 -59.87 8.35
N THR A 7 41.01 -59.88 7.11
CA THR A 7 40.75 -58.58 6.37
C THR A 7 39.42 -58.04 6.76
N ILE A 8 39.42 -56.85 7.39
CA ILE A 8 38.19 -56.09 7.69
C ILE A 8 37.86 -55.19 6.47
N LEU A 9 36.78 -55.50 5.77
CA LEU A 9 36.17 -54.63 4.76
C LEU A 9 35.39 -53.53 5.45
N LEU A 10 35.89 -52.28 5.38
CA LEU A 10 35.10 -51.07 5.70
C LEU A 10 34.20 -50.73 4.51
N ALA A 11 32.91 -50.95 4.64
CA ALA A 11 31.91 -50.44 3.71
C ALA A 11 31.67 -48.95 3.97
N LEU A 12 32.19 -48.06 3.12
CA LEU A 12 31.82 -46.65 3.09
C LEU A 12 30.37 -46.50 2.57
N TRP A 13 29.45 -46.19 3.43
CA TRP A 13 28.14 -45.67 3.04
C TRP A 13 28.28 -44.21 2.60
N MET A 14 28.35 -43.95 1.31
CA MET A 14 28.12 -42.62 0.77
C MET A 14 26.59 -42.31 0.88
N THR A 15 26.21 -41.58 1.89
CA THR A 15 24.90 -40.93 1.89
C THR A 15 24.95 -39.83 0.86
N GLY A 16 24.46 -40.10 -0.33
CA GLY A 16 24.21 -39.09 -1.34
C GLY A 16 23.16 -38.13 -0.79
N ILE A 17 23.61 -36.95 -0.32
CA ILE A 17 22.71 -35.84 -0.10
C ILE A 17 22.17 -35.45 -1.47
N CYS A 18 20.96 -35.88 -1.78
CA CYS A 18 20.22 -35.40 -2.94
C CYS A 18 19.87 -33.92 -2.66
N VAL A 19 20.76 -33.04 -3.07
CA VAL A 19 20.42 -31.59 -3.12
C VAL A 19 19.37 -31.48 -4.23
N LEU A 20 18.12 -31.49 -3.85
CA LEU A 20 17.06 -31.10 -4.77
C LEU A 20 17.42 -29.69 -5.30
N PRO A 21 17.42 -29.49 -6.62
CA PRO A 21 17.65 -28.15 -7.16
C PRO A 21 16.62 -27.23 -6.51
N ALA A 22 17.06 -26.11 -5.93
CA ALA A 22 16.17 -25.08 -5.46
C ALA A 22 15.22 -24.78 -6.62
N GLN A 23 13.92 -24.94 -6.39
CA GLN A 23 12.91 -24.69 -7.41
C GLN A 23 13.09 -23.23 -7.82
N ALA A 24 13.33 -22.96 -9.10
CA ALA A 24 13.52 -21.61 -9.59
C ALA A 24 12.27 -20.79 -9.24
N LEU A 25 12.46 -19.59 -8.75
CA LEU A 25 11.36 -18.68 -8.47
C LEU A 25 10.62 -18.41 -9.79
N GLU A 26 9.32 -18.65 -9.81
CA GLU A 26 8.45 -18.42 -10.97
C GLU A 26 7.23 -17.62 -10.53
N TYR A 27 6.52 -17.04 -11.51
CA TYR A 27 5.25 -16.37 -11.25
C TYR A 27 4.22 -17.40 -10.75
N ASP A 28 3.80 -17.25 -9.49
CA ASP A 28 2.92 -18.21 -8.82
C ASP A 28 1.44 -17.97 -9.15
N THR A 29 1.02 -18.43 -10.33
CA THR A 29 -0.37 -18.33 -10.79
C THR A 29 -1.33 -19.07 -9.86
N GLN A 30 -0.94 -20.20 -9.27
CA GLN A 30 -1.82 -20.98 -8.40
C GLN A 30 -2.11 -20.22 -7.10
N LEU A 31 -1.08 -19.65 -6.48
CA LEU A 31 -1.24 -18.81 -5.30
C LEU A 31 -2.09 -17.57 -5.63
N ARG A 32 -1.82 -16.88 -6.74
CA ARG A 32 -2.59 -15.72 -7.20
C ARG A 32 -4.08 -16.06 -7.35
N ASP A 33 -4.42 -17.13 -8.05
CA ASP A 33 -5.80 -17.55 -8.28
C ASP A 33 -6.49 -17.98 -6.99
N SER A 34 -5.76 -18.68 -6.12
CA SER A 34 -6.24 -19.03 -4.79
C SER A 34 -6.58 -17.78 -3.98
N ILE A 35 -5.69 -16.77 -3.95
CA ILE A 35 -5.95 -15.50 -3.24
C ILE A 35 -7.22 -14.84 -3.78
N VAL A 36 -7.33 -14.68 -5.10
CA VAL A 36 -8.51 -14.03 -5.73
C VAL A 36 -9.80 -14.74 -5.36
N SER A 37 -9.79 -16.08 -5.35
CA SER A 37 -11.00 -16.87 -5.03
C SER A 37 -11.48 -16.73 -3.58
N HIS A 38 -10.60 -16.32 -2.66
CA HIS A 38 -10.92 -16.14 -1.25
C HIS A 38 -11.29 -14.71 -0.88
N ILE A 39 -11.08 -13.74 -1.78
CA ILE A 39 -11.43 -12.35 -1.51
C ILE A 39 -12.94 -12.16 -1.72
N SER A 40 -13.62 -11.78 -0.65
CA SER A 40 -15.04 -11.46 -0.68
C SER A 40 -15.25 -10.03 -0.14
N GLY A 41 -15.79 -9.15 -0.98
CA GLY A 41 -16.18 -7.80 -0.56
C GLY A 41 -17.44 -7.78 0.29
N ALA A 42 -17.95 -6.59 0.54
CA ALA A 42 -19.19 -6.40 1.28
C ALA A 42 -20.41 -6.93 0.52
N THR A 43 -21.34 -7.50 1.26
CA THR A 43 -22.69 -7.84 0.76
C THR A 43 -23.61 -6.65 1.00
N ILE A 44 -24.15 -6.07 -0.07
CA ILE A 44 -24.96 -4.86 0.04
C ILE A 44 -26.38 -5.22 0.50
N SER A 45 -26.85 -4.55 1.55
CA SER A 45 -28.19 -4.74 2.09
C SER A 45 -29.29 -4.30 1.10
N GLU A 46 -30.36 -5.04 1.04
CA GLU A 46 -31.60 -4.73 0.30
C GLU A 46 -32.41 -3.58 0.95
N ASN A 47 -32.19 -3.30 2.23
CA ASN A 47 -32.83 -2.20 2.93
C ASN A 47 -32.30 -0.86 2.39
N ILE A 48 -33.16 -0.02 1.87
CA ILE A 48 -32.79 1.29 1.33
C ILE A 48 -33.19 2.41 2.30
N ILE A 49 -32.28 3.34 2.49
CA ILE A 49 -32.47 4.59 3.24
C ILE A 49 -32.05 5.76 2.34
N HIS A 50 -32.91 6.74 2.14
CA HIS A 50 -32.60 7.95 1.39
C HIS A 50 -32.15 9.05 2.35
N ILE A 51 -30.95 9.61 2.17
CA ILE A 51 -30.39 10.62 3.06
C ILE A 51 -31.25 11.87 3.19
N LYS A 52 -31.97 12.24 2.12
CA LYS A 52 -32.88 13.40 2.13
C LYS A 52 -34.03 13.25 3.13
N SER A 53 -34.48 12.02 3.42
CA SER A 53 -35.52 11.74 4.42
C SER A 53 -35.09 12.08 5.86
N PHE A 54 -33.79 12.32 6.08
CA PHE A 54 -33.23 12.74 7.37
C PHE A 54 -32.87 14.21 7.40
N GLY A 55 -33.27 14.98 6.38
CA GLY A 55 -33.09 16.43 6.32
C GLY A 55 -31.78 16.89 5.67
N ALA A 56 -31.07 15.99 4.97
CA ALA A 56 -29.93 16.38 4.17
C ALA A 56 -30.36 17.24 2.96
N ILE A 57 -29.67 18.34 2.73
CA ILE A 57 -29.89 19.25 1.60
C ILE A 57 -28.61 19.38 0.81
N GLY A 58 -28.61 18.89 -0.42
CA GLY A 58 -27.45 18.91 -1.31
C GLY A 58 -27.22 20.26 -1.99
N ASN A 59 -27.08 21.34 -1.21
CA ASN A 59 -26.88 22.72 -1.71
C ASN A 59 -25.49 23.31 -1.42
N GLY A 60 -24.56 22.51 -0.87
CA GLY A 60 -23.19 22.89 -0.56
C GLY A 60 -23.02 23.87 0.63
N LYS A 61 -24.11 24.23 1.32
CA LYS A 61 -24.09 25.23 2.39
C LYS A 61 -24.56 24.68 3.73
N LYS A 62 -25.67 23.92 3.72
CA LYS A 62 -26.26 23.40 4.95
C LYS A 62 -25.41 22.22 5.45
N ASP A 63 -25.06 22.24 6.73
CA ASP A 63 -24.44 21.10 7.38
C ASP A 63 -25.39 19.88 7.36
N CYS A 64 -24.91 18.78 6.78
CA CYS A 64 -25.63 17.53 6.67
C CYS A 64 -25.15 16.45 7.66
N SER A 65 -24.16 16.73 8.52
CA SER A 65 -23.57 15.75 9.44
C SER A 65 -24.59 15.04 10.31
N LEU A 66 -25.54 15.80 10.87
CA LEU A 66 -26.61 15.23 11.69
C LEU A 66 -27.56 14.33 10.89
N ALA A 67 -27.80 14.65 9.61
CA ALA A 67 -28.63 13.81 8.74
C ALA A 67 -27.96 12.46 8.47
N PHE A 68 -26.64 12.47 8.17
CA PHE A 68 -25.88 11.24 8.02
C PHE A 68 -25.84 10.41 9.31
N ALA A 69 -25.60 11.02 10.46
CA ALA A 69 -25.62 10.34 11.77
C ALA A 69 -26.98 9.68 12.06
N LYS A 70 -28.09 10.37 11.78
CA LYS A 70 -29.44 9.83 11.94
C LYS A 70 -29.73 8.66 10.97
N ALA A 71 -29.34 8.79 9.70
CA ALA A 71 -29.49 7.72 8.71
C ALA A 71 -28.70 6.48 9.09
N ILE A 72 -27.44 6.62 9.51
CA ILE A 72 -26.60 5.51 10.00
C ILE A 72 -27.26 4.86 11.24
N LYS A 73 -27.70 5.65 12.21
CA LYS A 73 -28.40 5.11 13.40
C LYS A 73 -29.65 4.32 13.01
N GLN A 74 -30.40 4.79 12.01
CA GLN A 74 -31.57 4.05 11.52
C GLN A 74 -31.18 2.78 10.74
N ALA A 75 -30.09 2.83 9.96
CA ALA A 75 -29.56 1.66 9.27
C ALA A 75 -29.16 0.55 10.26
N VAL A 76 -28.46 0.90 11.33
CA VAL A 76 -28.09 -0.03 12.42
C VAL A 76 -29.33 -0.69 13.05
N ARG A 77 -30.37 0.09 13.33
CA ARG A 77 -31.64 -0.43 13.89
C ARG A 77 -32.34 -1.43 12.97
N LYS A 78 -32.12 -1.32 11.66
CA LYS A 78 -32.65 -2.26 10.65
C LYS A 78 -31.75 -3.48 10.40
N GLY A 79 -30.64 -3.61 11.14
CA GLY A 79 -29.65 -4.66 10.93
C GLY A 79 -28.73 -4.42 9.71
N GLY A 80 -28.80 -3.25 9.10
CA GLY A 80 -28.03 -2.82 7.94
C GLY A 80 -28.88 -2.13 6.89
N ALA A 81 -28.26 -1.27 6.08
CA ALA A 81 -28.93 -0.61 4.96
C ALA A 81 -27.94 -0.05 3.94
N ARG A 82 -28.44 0.15 2.73
CA ARG A 82 -27.84 0.98 1.69
C ARG A 82 -28.36 2.40 1.84
N ILE A 83 -27.49 3.34 2.24
CA ILE A 83 -27.82 4.76 2.38
C ILE A 83 -27.55 5.45 1.07
N VAL A 84 -28.62 5.82 0.37
CA VAL A 84 -28.56 6.45 -0.94
C VAL A 84 -28.41 7.97 -0.79
N VAL A 85 -27.35 8.48 -1.41
CA VAL A 85 -27.03 9.90 -1.49
C VAL A 85 -27.19 10.35 -2.95
N PRO A 86 -28.31 10.98 -3.33
CA PRO A 86 -28.54 11.41 -4.70
C PRO A 86 -27.73 12.64 -5.08
N ALA A 87 -27.75 13.02 -6.37
CA ALA A 87 -27.06 14.21 -6.87
C ALA A 87 -27.30 15.46 -5.98
N GLY A 88 -26.23 16.21 -5.76
CA GLY A 88 -26.17 17.41 -4.92
C GLY A 88 -24.87 17.49 -4.14
N GLU A 89 -24.52 18.65 -3.63
CA GLU A 89 -23.34 18.88 -2.80
C GLU A 89 -23.74 18.90 -1.31
N TYR A 90 -23.28 17.91 -0.57
CA TYR A 90 -23.57 17.72 0.86
C TYR A 90 -22.36 18.16 1.68
N TYR A 91 -22.48 19.32 2.34
CA TYR A 91 -21.46 19.83 3.23
C TYR A 91 -21.54 19.15 4.60
N LEU A 92 -20.39 18.77 5.15
CA LEU A 92 -20.27 17.98 6.38
C LEU A 92 -19.34 18.68 7.39
N CYS A 93 -19.90 19.13 8.51
CA CYS A 93 -19.15 19.69 9.64
C CYS A 93 -18.71 18.57 10.61
N GLY A 94 -18.01 17.55 10.10
CA GLY A 94 -17.50 16.45 10.88
C GLY A 94 -17.43 15.15 10.09
N PRO A 95 -16.90 14.09 10.73
CA PRO A 95 -16.70 12.83 10.06
C PRO A 95 -18.00 12.04 9.90
N ILE A 96 -17.98 11.11 8.95
CA ILE A 96 -18.94 10.01 8.84
C ILE A 96 -18.34 8.77 9.50
N HIS A 97 -18.94 8.28 10.59
CA HIS A 97 -18.55 7.02 11.22
C HIS A 97 -19.47 5.90 10.75
N LEU A 98 -18.97 5.04 9.86
CA LEU A 98 -19.70 3.88 9.38
C LEU A 98 -19.73 2.78 10.44
N GLN A 99 -20.82 2.01 10.42
CA GLN A 99 -21.05 0.85 11.28
C GLN A 99 -21.20 -0.41 10.43
N SER A 100 -21.21 -1.57 11.05
CA SER A 100 -21.40 -2.85 10.36
C SER A 100 -22.69 -2.89 9.51
N ASN A 101 -22.62 -3.58 8.37
CA ASN A 101 -23.72 -3.77 7.43
C ASN A 101 -24.24 -2.47 6.79
N ILE A 102 -23.40 -1.44 6.68
CA ILE A 102 -23.79 -0.19 6.03
C ILE A 102 -23.07 -0.02 4.70
N CYS A 103 -23.84 0.28 3.68
CA CYS A 103 -23.38 0.71 2.38
C CYS A 103 -23.73 2.18 2.17
N LEU A 104 -22.72 3.03 1.92
CA LEU A 104 -22.88 4.42 1.49
C LEU A 104 -22.87 4.46 -0.04
N ASP A 105 -24.00 4.72 -0.65
CA ASP A 105 -24.18 4.77 -2.12
C ASP A 105 -24.23 6.22 -2.60
N LEU A 106 -23.12 6.71 -3.13
CA LEU A 106 -22.98 8.04 -3.70
C LEU A 106 -23.36 8.03 -5.16
N GLN A 107 -24.57 8.41 -5.48
CA GLN A 107 -25.05 8.42 -6.85
C GLN A 107 -24.32 9.45 -7.72
N GLU A 108 -24.39 9.29 -9.03
CA GLU A 108 -23.80 10.23 -9.98
C GLU A 108 -24.24 11.66 -9.69
N GLY A 109 -23.28 12.59 -9.62
CA GLY A 109 -23.52 13.99 -9.23
C GLY A 109 -23.65 14.24 -7.73
N ALA A 110 -23.54 13.23 -6.87
CA ALA A 110 -23.41 13.42 -5.43
C ALA A 110 -21.98 13.85 -5.08
N VAL A 111 -21.82 14.86 -4.25
CA VAL A 111 -20.53 15.31 -3.70
C VAL A 111 -20.64 15.37 -2.18
N LEU A 112 -19.81 14.63 -1.48
CA LEU A 112 -19.56 14.80 -0.06
C LEU A 112 -18.41 15.78 0.09
N ARG A 113 -18.68 16.99 0.56
CA ARG A 113 -17.64 17.98 0.83
C ARG A 113 -17.47 18.18 2.33
N PHE A 114 -16.29 17.83 2.81
CA PHE A 114 -15.97 17.90 4.22
C PHE A 114 -15.50 19.29 4.65
N SER A 115 -15.72 19.61 5.91
CA SER A 115 -15.19 20.81 6.54
C SER A 115 -13.68 20.77 6.61
N SER A 116 -13.03 21.91 6.34
CA SER A 116 -11.59 22.07 6.57
C SER A 116 -11.26 22.52 8.00
N GLU A 117 -12.27 22.66 8.89
CA GLU A 117 -12.10 23.12 10.28
C GLU A 117 -11.73 21.93 11.19
N PRO A 118 -10.51 21.91 11.79
CA PRO A 118 -10.05 20.77 12.57
C PRO A 118 -10.90 20.47 13.81
N THR A 119 -11.51 21.48 14.42
CA THR A 119 -12.35 21.33 15.62
C THR A 119 -13.61 20.50 15.37
N HIS A 120 -13.96 20.26 14.10
CA HIS A 120 -15.07 19.39 13.73
C HIS A 120 -14.74 17.89 13.79
N TYR A 121 -13.47 17.53 13.99
CA TYR A 121 -13.02 16.13 13.98
C TYR A 121 -12.61 15.69 15.38
N PRO A 122 -13.42 14.83 16.03
CA PRO A 122 -13.08 14.31 17.36
C PRO A 122 -11.83 13.43 17.31
N THR A 123 -11.16 13.31 18.45
CA THR A 123 -10.02 12.40 18.59
C THR A 123 -10.51 10.96 18.65
N VAL A 124 -9.91 10.09 17.83
CA VAL A 124 -10.21 8.66 17.76
C VAL A 124 -8.94 7.81 17.81
N ASN A 125 -9.07 6.54 18.12
CA ASN A 125 -7.99 5.56 17.98
C ASN A 125 -7.70 5.33 16.49
N THR A 126 -6.43 5.51 16.09
CA THR A 126 -5.99 5.44 14.70
C THR A 126 -4.50 5.10 14.61
N SER A 127 -3.90 5.28 13.45
CA SER A 127 -2.45 5.34 13.28
C SER A 127 -2.06 6.54 12.44
N TRP A 128 -0.81 6.98 12.58
CA TRP A 128 -0.23 7.99 11.74
C TRP A 128 1.17 7.58 11.29
N GLU A 129 1.36 7.42 9.98
CA GLU A 129 2.59 6.87 9.38
C GLU A 129 3.14 5.64 10.13
N GLY A 130 2.29 4.64 10.37
CA GLY A 130 2.65 3.37 10.98
C GLY A 130 2.79 3.36 12.50
N THR A 131 2.54 4.48 13.18
CA THR A 131 2.53 4.60 14.65
C THR A 131 1.09 4.63 15.16
N TYR A 132 0.71 3.70 16.05
CA TYR A 132 -0.62 3.68 16.66
C TYR A 132 -0.74 4.78 17.72
N LEU A 133 -1.85 5.53 17.69
CA LEU A 133 -2.08 6.70 18.52
C LEU A 133 -3.54 7.15 18.47
N TYR A 134 -3.90 8.13 19.26
CA TYR A 134 -5.14 8.87 19.15
C TYR A 134 -4.90 10.18 18.42
N ASN A 135 -5.71 10.46 17.38
CA ASN A 135 -5.59 11.66 16.57
C ASN A 135 -6.96 12.10 16.06
N TYR A 136 -7.03 13.23 15.35
CA TYR A 136 -8.23 13.65 14.64
C TYR A 136 -8.83 12.50 13.85
N SER A 137 -10.15 12.34 13.94
CA SER A 137 -10.87 11.31 13.17
C SER A 137 -10.60 11.46 11.67
N PRO A 138 -10.35 10.36 10.96
CA PRO A 138 -10.50 10.34 9.52
C PRO A 138 -11.88 10.83 9.10
N PHE A 139 -12.00 11.39 7.90
CA PHE A 139 -13.25 12.03 7.46
C PHE A 139 -14.37 11.00 7.23
N ILE A 140 -14.01 9.82 6.69
CA ILE A 140 -14.88 8.64 6.74
C ILE A 140 -14.13 7.56 7.50
N TYR A 141 -14.71 7.13 8.60
CA TYR A 141 -14.06 6.22 9.54
C TYR A 141 -14.95 5.05 9.90
N ALA A 142 -14.35 3.86 10.01
CA ALA A 142 -14.98 2.70 10.63
C ALA A 142 -13.95 1.97 11.50
N TYR A 143 -14.38 1.53 12.66
CA TYR A 143 -13.58 0.81 13.61
C TYR A 143 -14.30 -0.49 14.02
N GLU A 144 -13.60 -1.63 13.87
CA GLU A 144 -14.11 -2.97 14.22
C GLU A 144 -15.48 -3.30 13.56
N ALA A 145 -15.72 -2.77 12.36
CA ALA A 145 -16.94 -2.98 11.61
C ALA A 145 -16.78 -4.11 10.57
N THR A 146 -17.87 -4.78 10.28
CA THR A 146 -17.91 -5.84 9.28
C THR A 146 -18.96 -5.52 8.22
N ASN A 147 -18.69 -5.89 6.96
CA ASN A 147 -19.62 -5.73 5.86
C ASN A 147 -19.98 -4.26 5.61
N ILE A 148 -19.00 -3.47 5.20
CA ILE A 148 -19.13 -2.04 4.94
C ILE A 148 -18.76 -1.72 3.49
N ALA A 149 -19.50 -0.79 2.89
CA ALA A 149 -19.23 -0.37 1.53
C ALA A 149 -19.34 1.14 1.32
N ILE A 150 -18.56 1.67 0.39
CA ILE A 150 -18.74 2.96 -0.25
C ILE A 150 -18.80 2.70 -1.74
N ILE A 151 -19.93 2.97 -2.38
CA ILE A 151 -20.13 2.66 -3.80
C ILE A 151 -20.74 3.85 -4.56
N GLY A 152 -20.79 3.72 -5.87
CA GLY A 152 -21.48 4.65 -6.77
C GLY A 152 -20.51 5.47 -7.61
N LYS A 153 -21.02 6.56 -8.22
CA LYS A 153 -20.25 7.42 -9.13
C LYS A 153 -20.08 8.85 -8.60
N GLY A 154 -20.38 9.07 -7.32
CA GLY A 154 -20.23 10.36 -6.66
C GLY A 154 -18.80 10.71 -6.35
N CYS A 155 -18.61 11.85 -5.69
CA CYS A 155 -17.31 12.40 -5.34
C CYS A 155 -17.17 12.56 -3.81
N ILE A 156 -15.99 12.25 -3.30
CA ILE A 156 -15.57 12.51 -1.92
C ILE A 156 -14.51 13.60 -1.98
N ASP A 157 -14.84 14.78 -1.50
CA ASP A 157 -13.98 15.96 -1.49
C ASP A 157 -13.55 16.28 -0.04
N GLY A 158 -12.29 16.01 0.26
CA GLY A 158 -11.70 16.33 1.55
C GLY A 158 -11.58 17.82 1.82
N ASN A 159 -11.66 18.68 0.77
CA ASN A 159 -11.61 20.15 0.89
C ASN A 159 -10.43 20.65 1.76
N ALA A 160 -9.30 19.94 1.73
CA ALA A 160 -8.22 20.08 2.71
C ALA A 160 -7.16 21.13 2.36
N ALA A 161 -7.21 21.72 1.16
CA ALA A 161 -6.13 22.55 0.64
C ALA A 161 -5.80 23.78 1.52
N SER A 162 -6.80 24.41 2.10
CA SER A 162 -6.65 25.66 2.86
C SER A 162 -6.19 25.46 4.30
N THR A 163 -6.40 24.30 4.91
CA THR A 163 -6.06 24.03 6.32
C THR A 163 -5.12 22.83 6.44
N PHE A 164 -5.64 21.63 6.44
CA PHE A 164 -4.83 20.41 6.62
C PHE A 164 -3.68 20.30 5.61
N GLY A 165 -3.91 20.69 4.35
CA GLY A 165 -2.88 20.67 3.31
C GLY A 165 -1.67 21.56 3.63
N THR A 166 -1.84 22.58 4.47
CA THR A 166 -0.75 23.49 4.89
C THR A 166 0.04 22.99 6.10
N TRP A 167 -0.40 21.93 6.75
CA TRP A 167 0.22 21.45 7.99
C TRP A 167 1.55 20.73 7.78
N LYS A 168 1.81 20.22 6.59
CA LYS A 168 3.04 19.47 6.29
C LYS A 168 4.32 20.15 6.77
N GLU A 169 4.42 21.44 6.56
CA GLU A 169 5.59 22.23 6.96
C GLU A 169 5.65 22.51 8.46
N LYS A 170 4.52 22.44 9.15
CA LYS A 170 4.38 22.79 10.58
C LYS A 170 4.36 21.57 11.50
N GLN A 171 4.07 20.39 10.99
CA GLN A 171 3.83 19.16 11.78
C GLN A 171 5.10 18.49 12.32
N ARG A 172 6.31 19.02 12.05
CA ARG A 172 7.57 18.32 12.35
C ARG A 172 7.73 17.97 13.83
N ALA A 173 7.30 18.83 14.76
CA ALA A 173 7.38 18.56 16.19
C ALA A 173 6.53 17.35 16.59
N ASP A 174 5.29 17.31 16.14
CA ASP A 174 4.36 16.21 16.41
C ASP A 174 4.82 14.90 15.73
N LEU A 175 5.38 15.01 14.53
CA LEU A 175 5.99 13.88 13.84
C LEU A 175 7.10 13.27 14.71
N LEU A 176 8.07 14.06 15.15
CA LEU A 176 9.19 13.57 15.97
C LEU A 176 8.70 13.01 17.31
N GLU A 177 7.71 13.63 17.94
CA GLU A 177 7.11 13.12 19.17
C GLU A 177 6.42 11.77 18.95
N SER A 178 5.68 11.59 17.87
CA SER A 178 5.08 10.30 17.55
C SER A 178 6.14 9.20 17.34
N ARG A 179 7.29 9.54 16.75
CA ARG A 179 8.43 8.59 16.59
C ARG A 179 9.06 8.23 17.92
N ARG A 180 9.30 9.23 18.77
CA ARG A 180 9.82 9.02 20.12
C ARG A 180 8.91 8.12 20.93
N MET A 181 7.58 8.39 20.92
CA MET A 181 6.61 7.57 21.64
C MET A 181 6.56 6.11 21.15
N ASN A 182 6.73 5.89 19.84
CA ASN A 182 6.85 4.54 19.27
C ASN A 182 8.15 3.86 19.74
N HIS A 183 9.27 4.55 19.63
CA HIS A 183 10.57 4.02 20.02
C HIS A 183 10.66 3.70 21.51
N GLU A 184 10.09 4.55 22.37
CA GLU A 184 10.06 4.35 23.82
C GLU A 184 8.90 3.45 24.27
N GLU A 185 8.14 2.86 23.35
CA GLU A 185 7.00 1.96 23.61
C GLU A 185 5.98 2.54 24.60
N ILE A 186 5.77 3.85 24.55
CA ILE A 186 4.73 4.51 25.34
C ILE A 186 3.38 3.84 25.00
N ALA A 187 2.57 3.52 26.00
CA ALA A 187 1.26 2.90 25.79
C ALA A 187 0.39 3.76 24.85
N VAL A 188 -0.33 3.11 23.91
CA VAL A 188 -1.07 3.79 22.82
C VAL A 188 -2.11 4.80 23.38
N GLU A 189 -2.76 4.48 24.48
CA GLU A 189 -3.72 5.35 25.16
C GLU A 189 -3.12 6.65 25.68
N ASN A 190 -1.81 6.72 25.83
CA ASN A 190 -1.08 7.91 26.26
C ASN A 190 -0.52 8.70 25.07
N ARG A 191 -0.64 8.19 23.85
CA ARG A 191 -0.19 8.86 22.63
C ARG A 191 -1.37 9.65 22.04
N VAL A 192 -1.67 10.79 22.64
CA VAL A 192 -2.85 11.59 22.27
C VAL A 192 -2.40 12.84 21.51
N PHE A 193 -2.81 12.89 20.27
CA PHE A 193 -2.72 14.05 19.38
C PHE A 193 -4.14 14.59 19.12
N GLY A 194 -4.36 15.39 18.10
CA GLY A 194 -5.65 16.01 17.83
C GLY A 194 -5.60 17.50 18.18
N ALA A 195 -6.55 18.00 18.97
CA ALA A 195 -6.63 19.43 19.28
C ALA A 195 -5.30 20.00 19.82
N GLY A 196 -4.77 21.00 19.11
CA GLY A 196 -3.45 21.59 19.41
C GLY A 196 -2.27 20.93 18.70
N HIS A 197 -2.46 19.83 18.01
CA HIS A 197 -1.47 19.11 17.24
C HIS A 197 -1.77 19.18 15.74
N LEU A 198 -0.76 18.87 14.91
CA LEU A 198 -0.82 19.09 13.47
C LEU A 198 -0.64 17.80 12.64
N LEU A 199 -0.87 16.61 13.23
CA LEU A 199 -0.89 15.37 12.47
C LEU A 199 -2.18 15.29 11.65
N ARG A 200 -2.06 15.31 10.34
CA ARG A 200 -3.18 15.30 9.39
C ARG A 200 -3.93 13.97 9.42
N PRO A 201 -5.27 13.93 9.54
CA PRO A 201 -6.04 12.70 9.47
C PRO A 201 -6.13 12.19 8.03
N GLN A 202 -6.41 10.89 7.87
CA GLN A 202 -6.71 10.28 6.58
C GLN A 202 -8.09 10.73 6.07
N LEU A 203 -8.34 10.65 4.75
CA LEU A 203 -9.67 10.93 4.22
C LEU A 203 -10.63 9.78 4.52
N ILE A 204 -10.25 8.54 4.19
CA ILE A 204 -11.02 7.32 4.50
C ILE A 204 -10.10 6.38 5.27
N GLN A 205 -10.54 5.92 6.44
CA GLN A 205 -9.81 4.88 7.17
C GLN A 205 -10.77 3.81 7.67
N PHE A 206 -10.46 2.56 7.38
CA PHE A 206 -11.14 1.40 7.95
C PHE A 206 -10.13 0.62 8.80
N TYR A 207 -10.37 0.61 10.11
CA TYR A 207 -9.47 0.03 11.10
C TYR A 207 -10.09 -1.21 11.74
N ARG A 208 -9.42 -2.36 11.64
CA ARG A 208 -9.89 -3.67 12.11
C ARG A 208 -11.24 -4.07 11.51
N CYS A 209 -11.46 -3.70 10.25
CA CYS A 209 -12.71 -3.98 9.56
C CYS A 209 -12.60 -5.21 8.65
N LYS A 210 -13.76 -5.82 8.33
CA LYS A 210 -13.83 -7.01 7.48
C LYS A 210 -14.89 -6.87 6.40
N GLN A 211 -14.66 -7.51 5.24
CA GLN A 211 -15.60 -7.48 4.12
C GLN A 211 -15.91 -6.04 3.68
N ILE A 212 -14.93 -5.44 3.02
CA ILE A 212 -14.96 -4.04 2.62
C ILE A 212 -15.09 -3.95 1.09
N THR A 213 -15.93 -3.04 0.61
CA THR A 213 -15.99 -2.67 -0.81
C THR A 213 -15.95 -1.15 -0.96
N ILE A 214 -14.99 -0.64 -1.75
CA ILE A 214 -14.94 0.76 -2.17
C ILE A 214 -14.92 0.77 -3.70
N GLU A 215 -16.01 1.27 -4.32
CA GLU A 215 -16.21 1.12 -5.76
C GLU A 215 -16.78 2.36 -6.44
N GLY A 216 -16.17 2.74 -7.56
CA GLY A 216 -16.73 3.69 -8.54
C GLY A 216 -16.58 5.16 -8.19
N VAL A 217 -16.33 5.51 -6.93
CA VAL A 217 -16.29 6.91 -6.46
C VAL A 217 -15.04 7.64 -6.93
N LYS A 218 -15.17 8.98 -7.05
CA LYS A 218 -14.07 9.91 -7.27
C LYS A 218 -13.56 10.45 -5.93
N ILE A 219 -12.24 10.58 -5.79
CA ILE A 219 -11.56 11.08 -4.58
C ILE A 219 -10.73 12.30 -4.94
N ILE A 220 -10.91 13.40 -4.19
CA ILE A 220 -10.19 14.67 -4.39
C ILE A 220 -9.83 15.34 -3.05
N ASN A 221 -8.80 16.17 -3.06
CA ASN A 221 -8.40 17.08 -1.98
C ASN A 221 -8.31 16.43 -0.60
N ALA A 222 -7.73 15.25 -0.50
CA ALA A 222 -7.56 14.56 0.78
C ALA A 222 -6.63 15.33 1.73
N PRO A 223 -6.87 15.29 3.05
CA PRO A 223 -5.99 15.97 4.01
C PRO A 223 -4.61 15.28 4.15
N PHE A 224 -4.57 13.96 3.94
CA PHE A 224 -3.42 13.08 4.03
C PHE A 224 -3.65 11.88 3.09
N TRP A 225 -3.31 10.66 3.47
CA TRP A 225 -3.60 9.45 2.70
C TRP A 225 -5.08 9.35 2.34
N CYS A 226 -5.38 8.99 1.10
CA CYS A 226 -6.77 9.00 0.64
C CYS A 226 -7.58 7.82 1.20
N ILE A 227 -7.10 6.59 1.02
CA ILE A 227 -7.73 5.37 1.55
C ILE A 227 -6.69 4.61 2.38
N HIS A 228 -6.90 4.52 3.66
CA HIS A 228 -6.07 3.77 4.59
C HIS A 228 -6.83 2.55 5.13
N LEU A 229 -6.30 1.36 4.83
CA LEU A 229 -6.89 0.09 5.23
C LEU A 229 -6.00 -0.52 6.33
N LEU A 230 -6.38 -0.30 7.60
CA LEU A 230 -5.55 -0.63 8.76
C LEU A 230 -6.05 -1.91 9.44
N GLN A 231 -5.18 -2.92 9.55
CA GLN A 231 -5.50 -4.22 10.19
C GLN A 231 -6.84 -4.82 9.72
N SER A 232 -7.14 -4.68 8.44
CA SER A 232 -8.44 -5.05 7.85
C SER A 232 -8.30 -6.21 6.88
N GLU A 233 -9.40 -6.90 6.56
CA GLU A 233 -9.37 -8.09 5.72
C GLU A 233 -10.57 -8.23 4.78
N ASN A 234 -10.35 -8.94 3.65
CA ASN A 234 -11.36 -9.17 2.61
C ASN A 234 -11.85 -7.85 1.99
N ILE A 235 -11.00 -7.24 1.19
CA ILE A 235 -11.15 -5.87 0.71
C ILE A 235 -11.15 -5.84 -0.81
N ILE A 236 -12.11 -5.12 -1.38
CA ILE A 236 -12.18 -4.81 -2.81
C ILE A 236 -12.18 -3.29 -2.98
N CYS A 237 -11.17 -2.77 -3.68
CA CYS A 237 -11.10 -1.40 -4.16
C CYS A 237 -11.08 -1.43 -5.68
N ARG A 238 -12.16 -0.99 -6.35
CA ARG A 238 -12.22 -1.06 -7.82
C ARG A 238 -12.92 0.12 -8.47
N SER A 239 -12.55 0.36 -9.72
CA SER A 239 -13.15 1.41 -10.57
C SER A 239 -13.10 2.81 -9.94
N LEU A 240 -12.13 3.05 -9.06
CA LEU A 240 -11.95 4.34 -8.38
C LEU A 240 -11.27 5.33 -9.33
N ARG A 241 -11.52 6.61 -9.08
CA ARG A 241 -10.88 7.72 -9.82
C ARG A 241 -10.32 8.74 -8.86
N TYR A 242 -9.06 9.10 -9.05
CA TYR A 242 -8.38 10.07 -8.21
C TYR A 242 -8.07 11.37 -8.97
N ASP A 243 -8.19 12.49 -8.27
CA ASP A 243 -7.58 13.77 -8.60
C ASP A 243 -7.18 14.46 -7.28
N ALA A 244 -6.32 13.81 -6.51
CA ALA A 244 -5.91 14.15 -5.16
C ALA A 244 -4.41 14.49 -5.15
N LYS A 245 -4.07 15.77 -5.36
CA LYS A 245 -2.71 16.23 -5.66
C LYS A 245 -2.01 16.95 -4.49
N LEU A 246 -2.59 16.98 -3.31
CA LEU A 246 -1.92 17.53 -2.16
C LEU A 246 -0.78 16.64 -1.68
N VAL A 247 0.12 17.19 -0.90
CA VAL A 247 1.29 16.46 -0.36
C VAL A 247 0.82 15.29 0.51
N ASN A 248 1.42 14.12 0.32
CA ASN A 248 1.07 12.85 0.95
C ASN A 248 -0.39 12.42 0.66
N ASN A 249 -0.92 12.79 -0.51
CA ASN A 249 -2.16 12.19 -1.00
C ASN A 249 -1.84 10.85 -1.68
N ASP A 250 -1.36 9.89 -0.88
CA ASP A 250 -1.26 8.51 -1.30
C ASP A 250 -2.65 7.98 -1.66
N GLY A 251 -2.76 7.12 -2.67
CA GLY A 251 -4.07 6.67 -3.15
C GLY A 251 -4.70 5.62 -2.26
N ILE A 252 -4.06 4.44 -2.16
CA ILE A 252 -4.52 3.33 -1.32
C ILE A 252 -3.35 2.79 -0.51
N ASP A 253 -3.48 2.81 0.81
CA ASP A 253 -2.50 2.37 1.77
C ASP A 253 -3.01 1.14 2.57
N PRO A 254 -2.80 -0.09 2.10
CA PRO A 254 -2.98 -1.27 2.91
C PRO A 254 -1.91 -1.31 4.01
N GLU A 255 -2.30 -1.31 5.28
CA GLU A 255 -1.40 -1.42 6.42
C GLU A 255 -1.81 -2.58 7.33
N SER A 256 -0.93 -3.58 7.49
CA SER A 256 -1.19 -4.78 8.30
C SER A 256 -2.51 -5.47 7.92
N SER A 257 -2.82 -5.49 6.62
CA SER A 257 -4.12 -5.92 6.07
C SER A 257 -3.95 -7.04 5.04
N ARG A 258 -5.00 -7.84 4.84
CA ARG A 258 -4.90 -9.05 4.02
C ARG A 258 -6.10 -9.32 3.14
N ASN A 259 -5.86 -10.15 2.09
CA ASN A 259 -6.88 -10.55 1.12
C ASN A 259 -7.49 -9.31 0.44
N ILE A 260 -6.69 -8.63 -0.35
CA ILE A 260 -7.02 -7.33 -0.94
C ILE A 260 -6.98 -7.42 -2.46
N LEU A 261 -8.03 -6.98 -3.12
CA LEU A 261 -8.10 -6.79 -4.56
C LEU A 261 -8.22 -5.29 -4.88
N ILE A 262 -7.25 -4.77 -5.63
CA ILE A 262 -7.25 -3.41 -6.17
C ILE A 262 -7.24 -3.55 -7.69
N GLU A 263 -8.33 -3.14 -8.33
CA GLU A 263 -8.46 -3.34 -9.78
C GLU A 263 -9.20 -2.21 -10.50
N ASP A 264 -8.84 -1.99 -11.76
CA ASP A 264 -9.50 -1.00 -12.64
C ASP A 264 -9.51 0.42 -12.04
N VAL A 265 -8.44 0.83 -11.35
CA VAL A 265 -8.34 2.13 -10.68
C VAL A 265 -7.55 3.11 -11.52
N HIS A 266 -8.07 4.33 -11.66
CA HIS A 266 -7.40 5.45 -12.32
C HIS A 266 -6.85 6.42 -11.27
N PHE A 267 -5.54 6.40 -11.07
CA PHE A 267 -4.86 7.28 -10.13
C PHE A 267 -4.45 8.61 -10.77
N ASN A 268 -4.42 9.66 -9.98
CA ASN A 268 -3.80 10.95 -10.25
C ASN A 268 -3.52 11.63 -8.92
N ASN A 269 -2.43 11.20 -8.26
CA ASN A 269 -2.14 11.46 -6.87
C ASN A 269 -0.93 12.37 -6.68
N GLY A 270 -0.85 13.03 -5.55
CA GLY A 270 0.27 13.88 -5.14
C GLY A 270 1.46 13.12 -4.55
N ASP A 271 1.29 11.82 -4.23
CA ASP A 271 2.32 10.92 -3.70
C ASP A 271 2.16 9.50 -4.25
N ASP A 272 2.45 8.45 -3.48
CA ASP A 272 2.38 7.05 -3.90
C ASP A 272 0.95 6.69 -4.36
N ASN A 273 0.79 6.02 -5.52
CA ASN A 273 -0.55 5.58 -5.93
C ASN A 273 -1.05 4.45 -5.03
N ILE A 274 -0.22 3.44 -4.79
CA ILE A 274 -0.48 2.38 -3.81
C ILE A 274 0.76 2.25 -2.95
N ALA A 275 0.60 2.32 -1.61
CA ALA A 275 1.71 2.14 -0.67
C ALA A 275 1.37 1.08 0.38
N ILE A 276 1.97 -0.11 0.22
CA ILE A 276 1.74 -1.26 1.10
C ILE A 276 2.61 -1.12 2.35
N LYS A 277 1.99 -1.10 3.50
CA LYS A 277 2.60 -0.85 4.81
C LYS A 277 2.21 -1.95 5.82
N SER A 278 2.93 -2.04 6.94
CA SER A 278 2.61 -2.93 8.06
C SER A 278 3.19 -2.45 9.39
N GLY A 279 2.94 -1.18 9.68
CA GLY A 279 3.39 -0.53 10.91
C GLY A 279 4.87 -0.12 10.89
N ARG A 280 5.19 0.81 11.76
CA ARG A 280 6.54 1.39 11.91
C ARG A 280 7.24 0.84 13.15
N ASP A 281 8.51 0.46 13.00
CA ASP A 281 9.46 0.18 14.08
C ASP A 281 8.87 -0.75 15.18
N ASN A 282 8.90 -0.34 16.44
CA ASN A 282 8.39 -1.16 17.55
C ASN A 282 6.90 -1.50 17.39
N ASP A 283 6.06 -0.55 16.99
CA ASP A 283 4.63 -0.82 16.81
C ASP A 283 4.37 -1.90 15.75
N GLY A 284 5.07 -1.81 14.61
CA GLY A 284 4.95 -2.81 13.55
C GLY A 284 5.53 -4.17 13.96
N ARG A 285 6.71 -4.20 14.60
CA ARG A 285 7.35 -5.44 15.07
C ARG A 285 6.54 -6.12 16.16
N ASN A 286 6.03 -5.36 17.14
CA ASN A 286 5.27 -5.89 18.27
C ASN A 286 3.90 -6.39 17.84
N THR A 287 3.23 -5.68 16.92
CA THR A 287 1.96 -6.11 16.33
C THR A 287 2.16 -7.36 15.48
N ALA A 288 3.27 -7.42 14.73
CA ALA A 288 3.67 -8.56 13.89
C ALA A 288 2.58 -9.03 12.91
N ILE A 289 1.70 -8.13 12.46
CA ILE A 289 0.66 -8.41 11.48
C ILE A 289 1.16 -7.96 10.10
N PRO A 290 1.43 -8.88 9.18
CA PRO A 290 1.89 -8.52 7.84
C PRO A 290 0.74 -7.97 6.99
N SER A 291 1.11 -7.18 5.97
CA SER A 291 0.24 -6.99 4.81
C SER A 291 0.48 -8.12 3.83
N GLU A 292 -0.58 -8.85 3.44
CA GLU A 292 -0.43 -10.06 2.65
C GLU A 292 -1.60 -10.37 1.74
N ASN A 293 -1.33 -11.18 0.69
CA ASN A 293 -2.34 -11.62 -0.26
C ASN A 293 -3.01 -10.43 -0.96
N ILE A 294 -2.20 -9.61 -1.64
CA ILE A 294 -2.63 -8.37 -2.28
C ILE A 294 -2.52 -8.53 -3.79
N ILE A 295 -3.62 -8.35 -4.50
CA ILE A 295 -3.69 -8.36 -5.95
C ILE A 295 -3.96 -6.95 -6.46
N ILE A 296 -3.08 -6.43 -7.31
CA ILE A 296 -3.18 -5.13 -7.97
C ILE A 296 -3.19 -5.39 -9.47
N ARG A 297 -4.28 -5.06 -10.14
CA ARG A 297 -4.38 -5.34 -11.57
C ARG A 297 -5.20 -4.34 -12.36
N ARG A 298 -4.85 -4.17 -13.63
CA ARG A 298 -5.51 -3.24 -14.56
C ARG A 298 -5.68 -1.83 -13.98
N CYS A 299 -4.63 -1.37 -13.28
CA CYS A 299 -4.57 -0.04 -12.71
C CYS A 299 -3.82 0.91 -13.65
N HIS A 300 -4.33 2.14 -13.74
CA HIS A 300 -3.73 3.23 -14.50
C HIS A 300 -3.12 4.23 -13.54
N PHE A 301 -1.80 4.21 -13.43
CA PHE A 301 -1.08 5.03 -12.46
C PHE A 301 -0.75 6.42 -13.01
N LYS A 302 -0.83 7.42 -12.13
CA LYS A 302 -0.34 8.77 -12.37
C LYS A 302 -0.13 9.48 -11.04
N GLY A 303 1.04 10.05 -10.83
CA GLY A 303 1.41 10.71 -9.58
C GLY A 303 2.93 10.65 -9.37
N LEU A 304 3.37 10.42 -8.13
CA LEU A 304 4.81 10.39 -7.83
C LEU A 304 5.41 9.00 -8.04
N HIS A 305 4.82 7.97 -7.45
CA HIS A 305 5.24 6.58 -7.60
C HIS A 305 4.03 5.69 -7.90
N ALA A 306 4.24 4.57 -8.63
CA ALA A 306 3.14 3.66 -8.95
C ALA A 306 2.82 2.72 -7.78
N VAL A 307 3.58 1.65 -7.59
CA VAL A 307 3.41 0.72 -6.47
C VAL A 307 4.62 0.77 -5.56
N VAL A 308 4.36 0.97 -4.28
CA VAL A 308 5.38 1.11 -3.24
C VAL A 308 5.15 0.08 -2.13
N ILE A 309 6.22 -0.51 -1.63
CA ILE A 309 6.23 -1.31 -0.41
C ILE A 309 7.10 -0.58 0.62
N GLY A 310 6.50 -0.19 1.74
CA GLY A 310 7.16 0.59 2.77
C GLY A 310 6.89 2.10 2.69
N SER A 311 7.65 2.94 3.48
CA SER A 311 8.74 2.49 4.38
C SER A 311 8.27 1.90 5.72
N GLU A 312 7.03 2.10 6.11
CA GLU A 312 6.44 1.58 7.34
C GLU A 312 6.00 0.13 7.11
N MET A 313 6.94 -0.84 7.22
CA MET A 313 6.66 -2.24 6.89
C MET A 313 7.21 -3.24 7.93
N SER A 314 7.32 -2.84 9.18
CA SER A 314 7.97 -3.59 10.24
C SER A 314 7.25 -4.89 10.65
N GLY A 315 5.95 -5.01 10.39
CA GLY A 315 5.18 -6.25 10.55
C GLY A 315 5.35 -7.26 9.39
N GLY A 316 6.01 -6.83 8.31
CA GLY A 316 6.26 -7.65 7.13
C GLY A 316 5.25 -7.47 5.99
N VAL A 317 5.68 -7.78 4.76
CA VAL A 317 4.85 -7.78 3.55
C VAL A 317 5.13 -9.05 2.76
N ARG A 318 4.08 -9.74 2.27
CA ARG A 318 4.23 -10.93 1.43
C ARG A 318 3.06 -11.19 0.50
N ASN A 319 3.34 -11.98 -0.56
CA ASN A 319 2.33 -12.41 -1.53
C ASN A 319 1.63 -11.19 -2.18
N VAL A 320 2.40 -10.34 -2.84
CA VAL A 320 1.90 -9.17 -3.57
C VAL A 320 2.03 -9.46 -5.07
N PHE A 321 0.95 -9.30 -5.79
CA PHE A 321 0.88 -9.47 -7.24
C PHE A 321 0.47 -8.15 -7.90
N VAL A 322 1.29 -7.68 -8.84
CA VAL A 322 1.02 -6.49 -9.66
C VAL A 322 0.99 -6.92 -11.11
N GLU A 323 -0.15 -6.80 -11.78
CA GLU A 323 -0.31 -7.31 -13.13
C GLU A 323 -1.17 -6.42 -14.04
N ASP A 324 -0.83 -6.40 -15.32
CA ASP A 324 -1.62 -5.70 -16.35
C ASP A 324 -1.83 -4.20 -16.04
N CYS A 325 -0.81 -3.52 -15.51
CA CYS A 325 -0.89 -2.12 -15.12
C CYS A 325 -0.08 -1.23 -16.04
N ASP A 326 -0.47 0.03 -16.12
CA ASP A 326 0.27 1.03 -16.89
C ASP A 326 0.50 2.33 -16.12
N TYR A 327 1.52 3.06 -16.53
CA TYR A 327 1.83 4.38 -16.03
C TYR A 327 1.99 5.36 -17.21
N ALA A 328 1.08 6.30 -17.30
CA ALA A 328 1.11 7.33 -18.33
C ALA A 328 1.94 8.55 -17.91
N GLY A 329 2.89 8.94 -18.76
CA GLY A 329 3.74 10.12 -18.53
C GLY A 329 4.96 9.83 -17.65
N TYR A 330 5.36 10.82 -16.83
CA TYR A 330 6.52 10.70 -15.93
C TYR A 330 6.13 10.24 -14.54
N CYS A 331 6.90 9.27 -14.03
CA CYS A 331 6.83 8.73 -12.68
C CYS A 331 8.25 8.74 -12.07
N LYS A 332 8.37 9.03 -10.77
CA LYS A 332 9.68 8.99 -10.13
C LYS A 332 10.18 7.55 -10.01
N ARG A 333 9.32 6.61 -9.57
CA ARG A 333 9.65 5.19 -9.54
C ARG A 333 8.45 4.34 -9.91
N GLY A 334 8.66 3.39 -10.81
CA GLY A 334 7.62 2.46 -11.24
C GLY A 334 7.26 1.47 -10.12
N LEU A 335 8.24 0.71 -9.67
CA LEU A 335 8.12 -0.26 -8.59
C LEU A 335 9.15 0.09 -7.53
N TYR A 336 8.69 0.34 -6.30
CA TYR A 336 9.55 0.87 -5.27
C TYR A 336 9.43 0.10 -3.95
N ILE A 337 10.50 -0.54 -3.52
CA ILE A 337 10.64 -1.15 -2.20
C ILE A 337 11.56 -0.25 -1.37
N LYS A 338 11.07 0.24 -0.25
CA LYS A 338 11.82 1.16 0.63
C LYS A 338 11.75 0.70 2.08
N THR A 339 12.92 0.41 2.66
CA THR A 339 13.10 0.05 4.06
C THR A 339 14.43 0.58 4.59
N ASN A 340 14.66 0.48 5.88
CA ASN A 340 15.90 0.89 6.53
C ASN A 340 16.20 0.04 7.77
N PRO A 341 17.41 0.18 8.40
CA PRO A 341 17.80 -0.63 9.56
C PRO A 341 17.01 -0.38 10.86
N ASP A 342 16.05 0.54 10.89
CA ASP A 342 15.16 0.71 12.06
C ASP A 342 13.90 -0.18 11.97
N ARG A 343 13.56 -0.70 10.77
CA ARG A 343 12.27 -1.36 10.49
C ARG A 343 12.19 -2.81 10.94
N GLY A 344 13.15 -3.66 10.57
CA GLY A 344 13.02 -5.10 10.72
C GLY A 344 11.97 -5.70 9.78
N GLY A 345 11.36 -6.81 10.18
CA GLY A 345 10.35 -7.49 9.40
C GLY A 345 10.88 -8.15 8.10
N PHE A 346 10.02 -8.30 7.12
CA PHE A 346 10.36 -8.93 5.84
C PHE A 346 9.52 -8.39 4.67
N ILE A 347 10.08 -8.47 3.46
CA ILE A 347 9.37 -8.26 2.19
C ILE A 347 9.69 -9.47 1.32
N ARG A 348 8.69 -10.28 0.96
CA ARG A 348 8.92 -11.50 0.19
C ARG A 348 7.74 -11.92 -0.67
N ASN A 349 8.04 -12.72 -1.71
CA ASN A 349 7.04 -13.21 -2.66
C ASN A 349 6.32 -12.04 -3.35
N ILE A 350 7.10 -11.20 -4.03
CA ILE A 350 6.60 -10.04 -4.79
C ILE A 350 6.66 -10.42 -6.27
N PHE A 351 5.51 -10.41 -6.92
CA PHE A 351 5.35 -10.81 -8.30
C PHE A 351 4.81 -9.65 -9.13
N VAL A 352 5.53 -9.27 -10.17
CA VAL A 352 5.14 -8.19 -11.07
C VAL A 352 5.16 -8.71 -12.49
N LYS A 353 4.07 -8.49 -13.23
CA LYS A 353 3.96 -9.00 -14.59
C LYS A 353 3.16 -8.07 -15.49
N ASN A 354 3.60 -8.00 -16.77
CA ASN A 354 2.86 -7.32 -17.83
C ASN A 354 2.51 -5.87 -17.48
N CYS A 355 3.53 -5.05 -17.16
CA CYS A 355 3.33 -3.63 -16.85
C CYS A 355 4.07 -2.74 -17.86
N GLN A 356 3.48 -1.56 -18.13
CA GLN A 356 4.01 -0.60 -19.11
C GLN A 356 4.27 0.75 -18.46
N PHE A 357 5.44 1.32 -18.73
CA PHE A 357 5.84 2.63 -18.22
C PHE A 357 6.27 3.54 -19.37
N GLY A 358 5.85 4.79 -19.33
CA GLY A 358 6.34 5.82 -20.24
C GLY A 358 7.73 6.28 -19.82
N GLU A 359 7.81 7.29 -18.97
CA GLU A 359 9.06 7.85 -18.48
C GLU A 359 9.17 7.71 -16.97
N VAL A 360 10.31 7.20 -16.47
CA VAL A 360 10.58 7.03 -15.04
C VAL A 360 11.95 7.60 -14.67
N GLU A 361 12.14 7.97 -13.40
CA GLU A 361 13.47 8.24 -12.84
C GLU A 361 14.22 6.91 -12.66
N ASP A 362 13.62 5.96 -11.95
CA ASP A 362 14.08 4.57 -11.81
C ASP A 362 12.90 3.62 -12.09
N LEU A 363 13.11 2.55 -12.85
CA LEU A 363 12.03 1.62 -13.21
C LEU A 363 11.69 0.68 -12.04
N PHE A 364 12.68 -0.06 -11.56
CA PHE A 364 12.60 -0.87 -10.35
C PHE A 364 13.64 -0.40 -9.34
N TYR A 365 13.22 -0.06 -8.14
CA TYR A 365 14.10 0.44 -7.11
C TYR A 365 13.79 -0.24 -5.77
N ALA A 366 14.70 -1.09 -5.29
CA ALA A 366 14.62 -1.68 -3.96
C ALA A 366 15.79 -1.20 -3.10
N THR A 367 15.51 -0.61 -1.94
CA THR A 367 16.55 -0.11 -1.05
C THR A 367 16.27 -0.44 0.41
N SER A 368 17.29 -0.96 1.09
CA SER A 368 17.35 -1.09 2.55
C SER A 368 18.08 0.10 3.21
N MET A 369 18.31 1.18 2.44
CA MET A 369 19.01 2.40 2.87
C MET A 369 18.11 3.64 2.79
N TYR A 370 16.79 3.47 2.89
CA TYR A 370 15.86 4.59 2.90
C TYR A 370 16.09 5.46 4.14
N ALA A 371 15.96 6.78 3.97
CA ALA A 371 16.14 7.71 5.08
C ALA A 371 15.13 7.45 6.21
N GLY A 372 15.63 7.25 7.40
CA GLY A 372 14.88 7.07 8.63
C GLY A 372 15.38 8.02 9.72
N GLU A 373 14.87 7.87 10.91
CA GLU A 373 15.29 8.65 12.07
C GLU A 373 16.62 8.14 12.67
N GLY A 374 17.07 6.92 12.29
CA GLY A 374 18.31 6.29 12.78
C GLY A 374 18.28 5.99 14.27
N LEU A 375 17.12 5.62 14.79
CA LEU A 375 16.89 5.45 16.23
C LEU A 375 17.59 4.22 16.79
N ASP A 376 17.66 3.15 16.01
CA ASP A 376 18.18 1.86 16.47
C ASP A 376 19.25 1.27 15.53
N ASN A 377 18.98 1.26 14.21
CA ASN A 377 19.88 0.75 13.16
C ASN A 377 20.31 -0.71 13.30
N HIS A 378 19.54 -1.54 14.01
CA HIS A 378 19.84 -2.96 14.25
C HIS A 378 18.76 -3.92 13.77
N HIS A 379 17.68 -3.41 13.20
CA HIS A 379 16.55 -4.18 12.72
C HIS A 379 16.56 -4.25 11.18
N PHE A 380 17.37 -5.15 10.65
CA PHE A 380 17.49 -5.34 9.20
C PHE A 380 16.28 -6.07 8.63
N THR A 381 15.76 -5.58 7.50
CA THR A 381 14.62 -6.18 6.81
C THR A 381 15.09 -7.27 5.85
N LYS A 382 14.49 -8.45 5.92
CA LYS A 382 14.69 -9.50 4.90
C LYS A 382 13.91 -9.13 3.63
N VAL A 383 14.63 -8.97 2.52
CA VAL A 383 14.01 -8.70 1.20
C VAL A 383 14.40 -9.85 0.26
N GLU A 384 13.43 -10.66 -0.14
CA GLU A 384 13.68 -11.89 -0.89
C GLU A 384 12.52 -12.33 -1.78
N ASN A 385 12.79 -13.19 -2.76
CA ASN A 385 11.80 -13.76 -3.66
C ASN A 385 11.01 -12.70 -4.43
N ILE A 386 11.68 -11.97 -5.30
CA ILE A 386 11.09 -10.95 -6.16
C ILE A 386 11.14 -11.43 -7.61
N TYR A 387 10.01 -11.50 -8.26
CA TYR A 387 9.86 -11.92 -9.65
C TYR A 387 9.21 -10.80 -10.49
N VAL A 388 9.94 -10.31 -11.47
CA VAL A 388 9.50 -9.23 -12.37
C VAL A 388 9.59 -9.71 -13.80
N ASP A 389 8.48 -9.76 -14.52
CA ASP A 389 8.39 -10.33 -15.87
C ASP A 389 7.56 -9.46 -16.81
N SER A 390 7.95 -9.41 -18.08
CA SER A 390 7.21 -8.74 -19.15
C SER A 390 6.95 -7.26 -18.84
N ILE A 391 8.01 -6.49 -18.63
CA ILE A 391 7.95 -5.06 -18.37
C ILE A 391 8.46 -4.29 -19.58
N GLN A 392 7.73 -3.26 -19.98
CA GLN A 392 8.13 -2.31 -21.02
C GLN A 392 8.27 -0.90 -20.43
N CYS A 393 9.34 -0.20 -20.80
CA CYS A 393 9.57 1.18 -20.38
C CYS A 393 10.22 1.97 -21.53
N GLN A 394 9.68 3.16 -21.84
CA GLN A 394 10.20 3.99 -22.91
C GLN A 394 11.50 4.69 -22.48
N HIS A 395 11.49 5.35 -21.33
CA HIS A 395 12.65 6.14 -20.90
C HIS A 395 12.92 6.07 -19.40
N VAL A 396 14.18 5.80 -19.04
CA VAL A 396 14.66 5.81 -17.65
C VAL A 396 15.71 6.90 -17.48
N ARG A 397 15.41 7.89 -16.64
CA ARG A 397 16.29 9.06 -16.43
C ARG A 397 17.54 8.76 -15.63
N LYS A 398 17.51 7.76 -14.72
CA LYS A 398 18.64 7.38 -13.86
C LYS A 398 19.06 5.93 -14.07
N ALA A 399 18.47 4.98 -13.36
CA ALA A 399 18.82 3.57 -13.47
C ALA A 399 17.59 2.69 -13.64
N ALA A 400 17.67 1.73 -14.57
CA ALA A 400 16.52 0.87 -14.85
C ALA A 400 16.26 -0.09 -13.69
N LEU A 401 17.28 -0.81 -13.20
CA LEU A 401 17.15 -1.78 -12.13
C LEU A 401 18.13 -1.43 -10.99
N VAL A 402 17.60 -1.14 -9.82
CA VAL A 402 18.37 -0.76 -8.62
C VAL A 402 18.03 -1.68 -7.46
N LEU A 403 19.05 -2.32 -6.90
CA LEU A 403 18.96 -3.15 -5.70
C LEU A 403 20.04 -2.69 -4.71
N GLN A 404 19.63 -2.22 -3.53
CA GLN A 404 20.52 -1.74 -2.47
C GLN A 404 20.18 -2.44 -1.15
N GLY A 405 20.80 -3.60 -0.90
CA GLY A 405 20.74 -4.31 0.37
C GLY A 405 21.67 -3.71 1.41
N THR A 406 21.96 -4.48 2.46
CA THR A 406 23.00 -4.18 3.46
C THR A 406 23.94 -5.38 3.58
N ALA A 407 25.13 -5.15 4.15
CA ALA A 407 26.07 -6.25 4.40
C ALA A 407 25.51 -7.30 5.37
N GLN A 408 24.64 -6.89 6.31
CA GLN A 408 24.00 -7.75 7.28
C GLN A 408 22.83 -8.53 6.69
N GLU A 409 22.06 -7.90 5.77
CA GLU A 409 20.90 -8.49 5.15
C GLU A 409 20.84 -8.09 3.65
N PRO A 410 21.51 -8.86 2.76
CA PRO A 410 21.46 -8.64 1.34
C PRO A 410 20.06 -8.90 0.77
N ILE A 411 19.73 -8.25 -0.35
CA ILE A 411 18.52 -8.57 -1.12
C ILE A 411 18.77 -9.87 -1.88
N ARG A 412 17.87 -10.86 -1.75
CA ARG A 412 18.08 -12.23 -2.25
C ARG A 412 17.01 -12.69 -3.22
N ASN A 413 17.42 -13.57 -4.14
CA ASN A 413 16.54 -14.32 -5.04
C ASN A 413 15.61 -13.38 -5.82
N VAL A 414 16.21 -12.57 -6.70
CA VAL A 414 15.50 -11.63 -7.56
C VAL A 414 15.63 -12.06 -9.01
N ILE A 415 14.51 -12.16 -9.71
CA ILE A 415 14.46 -12.51 -11.13
C ILE A 415 13.85 -11.37 -11.92
N PHE A 416 14.59 -10.85 -12.88
CA PHE A 416 14.09 -9.95 -13.92
C PHE A 416 14.05 -10.70 -15.24
N LYS A 417 12.88 -10.81 -15.83
CA LYS A 417 12.63 -11.58 -17.03
C LYS A 417 11.84 -10.76 -18.06
N ASN A 418 12.18 -10.88 -19.35
CA ASN A 418 11.48 -10.19 -20.43
C ASN A 418 11.33 -8.67 -20.15
N ILE A 419 12.42 -8.01 -19.81
CA ILE A 419 12.43 -6.57 -19.53
C ILE A 419 12.94 -5.84 -20.77
N GLU A 420 12.13 -4.92 -21.26
CA GLU A 420 12.47 -4.08 -22.42
C GLU A 420 12.46 -2.61 -22.03
N VAL A 421 13.61 -1.96 -22.07
CA VAL A 421 13.77 -0.52 -21.83
C VAL A 421 14.38 0.11 -23.05
N GLU A 422 13.67 1.03 -23.70
CA GLU A 422 14.15 1.66 -24.93
C GLU A 422 15.42 2.49 -24.67
N THR A 423 15.41 3.32 -23.60
CA THR A 423 16.58 4.12 -23.23
C THR A 423 16.72 4.28 -21.71
N ALA A 424 17.97 4.19 -21.22
CA ALA A 424 18.30 4.46 -19.82
C ALA A 424 19.65 5.18 -19.69
N LEU A 425 19.81 6.00 -18.63
CA LEU A 425 21.13 6.58 -18.32
C LEU A 425 22.07 5.47 -17.78
N ASN A 426 21.58 4.66 -16.87
CA ASN A 426 22.28 3.48 -16.35
C ASN A 426 21.37 2.26 -16.43
N ALA A 427 21.93 1.09 -16.75
CA ALA A 427 21.15 -0.13 -16.84
C ALA A 427 20.83 -0.69 -15.45
N ILE A 428 21.86 -0.94 -14.63
CA ILE A 428 21.74 -1.60 -13.33
C ILE A 428 22.64 -0.94 -12.28
N SER A 429 22.22 -1.07 -11.03
CA SER A 429 23.02 -0.74 -9.83
C SER A 429 22.65 -1.74 -8.73
N PHE A 430 23.53 -2.72 -8.49
CA PHE A 430 23.32 -3.79 -7.52
C PHE A 430 24.39 -3.76 -6.43
N ASP A 431 23.96 -3.49 -5.19
CA ASP A 431 24.80 -3.46 -4.00
C ASP A 431 24.24 -4.40 -2.93
N TYR A 432 25.07 -5.25 -2.34
CA TYR A 432 24.68 -6.26 -1.34
C TYR A 432 23.48 -7.08 -1.79
N THR A 433 23.70 -7.88 -2.85
CA THR A 433 22.69 -8.77 -3.43
C THR A 433 23.20 -10.19 -3.53
N GLU A 434 22.30 -11.17 -3.43
CA GLU A 434 22.58 -12.59 -3.62
C GLU A 434 21.54 -13.19 -4.58
N MET A 435 21.99 -13.95 -5.59
CA MET A 435 21.14 -14.62 -6.58
C MET A 435 20.19 -13.65 -7.33
N VAL A 436 20.76 -12.73 -8.09
CA VAL A 436 19.99 -11.91 -9.04
C VAL A 436 20.15 -12.51 -10.44
N VAL A 437 19.03 -12.84 -11.06
CA VAL A 437 18.98 -13.44 -12.40
C VAL A 437 18.37 -12.44 -13.38
N LEU A 438 19.06 -12.20 -14.49
CA LEU A 438 18.54 -11.48 -15.66
C LEU A 438 18.31 -12.45 -16.79
N GLN A 439 17.08 -12.60 -17.24
CA GLN A 439 16.68 -13.45 -18.36
C GLN A 439 15.91 -12.65 -19.41
N ASP A 440 16.39 -12.65 -20.64
CA ASP A 440 15.80 -11.85 -21.74
C ASP A 440 15.57 -10.36 -21.33
N VAL A 441 16.64 -9.71 -20.84
CA VAL A 441 16.63 -8.31 -20.39
C VAL A 441 17.39 -7.44 -21.38
N HIS A 442 16.71 -6.46 -21.94
CA HIS A 442 17.26 -5.51 -22.90
C HIS A 442 17.09 -4.08 -22.39
N ILE A 443 18.18 -3.38 -22.15
CA ILE A 443 18.19 -2.00 -21.68
C ILE A 443 19.06 -1.18 -22.62
N GLY A 444 18.44 -0.35 -23.44
CA GLY A 444 19.11 0.54 -24.37
C GLY A 444 19.85 1.67 -23.67
N GLY A 445 20.96 2.11 -24.27
CA GLY A 445 21.70 3.28 -23.79
C GLY A 445 21.01 4.58 -24.21
N LYS A 446 21.41 5.70 -23.59
CA LYS A 446 21.01 7.05 -24.03
C LYS A 446 21.38 7.24 -25.49
N ALA A 447 20.62 8.06 -26.24
CA ALA A 447 20.86 8.34 -27.64
C ALA A 447 22.34 8.67 -27.91
N GLY A 448 22.99 7.88 -28.79
CA GLY A 448 24.43 7.98 -29.11
C GLY A 448 25.36 7.16 -28.19
N VAL A 449 24.85 6.45 -27.20
CA VAL A 449 25.58 5.51 -26.32
C VAL A 449 25.19 4.08 -26.72
N PRO A 450 26.13 3.13 -26.84
CA PRO A 450 25.80 1.72 -27.12
C PRO A 450 24.84 1.10 -26.11
N THR A 451 24.13 0.05 -26.51
CA THR A 451 23.32 -0.78 -25.62
C THR A 451 24.09 -1.14 -24.35
N GLN A 452 23.52 -0.86 -23.20
CA GLN A 452 24.19 -1.09 -21.92
C GLN A 452 24.11 -2.56 -21.48
N ILE A 453 22.95 -3.19 -21.67
CA ILE A 453 22.74 -4.61 -21.35
C ILE A 453 21.85 -5.24 -22.41
N SER A 454 22.29 -6.40 -22.88
CA SER A 454 21.46 -7.38 -23.55
C SER A 454 21.84 -8.75 -22.96
N ALA A 455 21.01 -9.27 -22.11
CA ALA A 455 21.27 -10.51 -21.37
C ALA A 455 20.23 -11.56 -21.72
N LYS A 456 20.68 -12.68 -22.26
CA LYS A 456 19.82 -13.84 -22.45
C LYS A 456 19.65 -14.59 -21.12
N ASP A 457 20.76 -14.87 -20.43
CA ASP A 457 20.80 -15.42 -19.07
C ASP A 457 22.05 -14.91 -18.35
N ASN A 458 21.89 -14.15 -17.28
CA ASN A 458 22.99 -13.69 -16.41
C ASN A 458 22.61 -13.84 -14.94
N ILE A 459 23.55 -14.31 -14.13
CA ILE A 459 23.38 -14.45 -12.68
C ILE A 459 24.38 -13.54 -11.98
N PHE A 460 23.90 -12.70 -11.07
CA PHE A 460 24.69 -11.79 -10.25
C PHE A 460 24.55 -12.13 -8.77
N GLY A 461 25.62 -11.93 -8.03
CA GLY A 461 25.69 -12.18 -6.60
C GLY A 461 26.70 -13.27 -6.24
N ARG A 462 27.19 -13.21 -5.01
CA ARG A 462 28.13 -14.18 -4.42
C ARG A 462 27.44 -14.97 -3.32
#